data_dc8cf1fa876a1de1b6afcff27560289e
#
_entry.id   dc8cf1fa876a1de1b6afcff27560289e
#
_cell.length_a   1.000
_cell.length_b   1.000
_cell.length_c   1.000
_cell.angle_alpha   90.00
_cell.angle_beta   90.00
_cell.angle_gamma   90.00
#
_symmetry.space_group_name_H-M   'P 1'
#
loop_
_entity.id
_entity.type
_entity.pdbx_description
1 polymer ?
#
loop_
_entity_poly.entity_id
_entity_poly.type
_entity_poly.pdbx_seq_one_letter_code
_entity_poly.pdbx_strand_id
1 'polypeptide(L)'
;MKQLIVLTGLLSMTIFMSCKTNNNFTNEENLQYTKMGNRIVKQSFDTLRSSLQTTISEQGVASAISFCQVNAYPLTDIYASDSVLIRRTALKYRNPANKPDNTEERILHFFASQKENGIENDSLKTVTERAANKIIHFYKPIILQPMCGTCHGDKTNLMTTD
;
A
#
# COMPACT_ATOMS: atom_id res chain seq x y z
N MET A 1 49.41 -62.72 21.11
CA MET A 1 48.14 -62.21 21.66
C MET A 1 48.03 -60.81 21.23
N LYS A 2 47.27 -60.53 20.16
CA LYS A 2 47.08 -59.20 19.63
C LYS A 2 45.68 -58.76 20.03
N GLN A 3 45.57 -57.71 20.83
CA GLN A 3 44.29 -57.10 21.18
C GLN A 3 43.87 -56.16 20.06
N LEU A 4 42.71 -56.44 19.55
CA LEU A 4 42.05 -55.62 18.52
C LEU A 4 41.18 -54.57 19.22
N ILE A 5 41.62 -53.31 19.20
CA ILE A 5 40.86 -52.19 19.74
C ILE A 5 39.87 -51.78 18.67
N VAL A 6 38.57 -52.03 18.88
CA VAL A 6 37.47 -51.54 18.03
C VAL A 6 37.10 -50.13 18.49
N LEU A 7 37.47 -49.12 17.68
CA LEU A 7 37.12 -47.73 17.90
C LEU A 7 35.73 -47.47 17.28
N THR A 8 34.68 -47.51 18.11
CA THR A 8 33.32 -47.13 17.69
C THR A 8 33.21 -45.62 17.71
N GLY A 9 33.36 -45.01 16.50
CA GLY A 9 33.09 -43.60 16.28
C GLY A 9 31.58 -43.33 16.30
N LEU A 10 31.11 -42.69 17.36
CA LEU A 10 29.75 -42.15 17.43
C LEU A 10 29.66 -40.90 16.55
N LEU A 11 29.15 -41.06 15.32
CA LEU A 11 28.85 -39.96 14.41
C LEU A 11 27.57 -39.25 14.88
N SER A 12 27.73 -38.20 15.71
CA SER A 12 26.64 -37.36 16.16
C SER A 12 26.16 -36.52 14.99
N MET A 13 25.06 -36.94 14.36
CA MET A 13 24.36 -36.21 13.29
C MET A 13 23.50 -35.11 13.93
N THR A 14 24.05 -33.92 14.06
CA THR A 14 23.29 -32.73 14.48
C THR A 14 22.35 -32.33 13.35
N ILE A 15 21.07 -32.65 13.51
CA ILE A 15 19.98 -32.18 12.62
C ILE A 15 19.76 -30.71 12.92
N PHE A 16 20.31 -29.83 12.10
CA PHE A 16 19.93 -28.42 12.09
C PHE A 16 18.50 -28.34 11.58
N MET A 17 17.51 -28.28 12.48
CA MET A 17 16.16 -27.86 12.14
C MET A 17 16.22 -26.38 11.79
N SER A 18 16.40 -26.09 10.49
CA SER A 18 16.19 -24.76 9.94
C SER A 18 14.70 -24.44 10.05
N CYS A 19 14.32 -23.73 11.10
CA CYS A 19 13.00 -23.09 11.15
C CYS A 19 12.91 -22.06 10.03
N LYS A 20 12.38 -22.46 8.87
CA LYS A 20 11.90 -21.48 7.87
C LYS A 20 10.77 -20.73 8.55
N THR A 21 11.01 -19.50 8.96
CA THR A 21 9.95 -18.55 9.32
C THR A 21 9.06 -18.40 8.10
N ASN A 22 7.88 -18.98 8.17
CA ASN A 22 6.88 -18.86 7.12
C ASN A 22 6.34 -17.42 7.18
N ASN A 23 6.81 -16.55 6.29
CA ASN A 23 6.38 -15.15 6.21
C ASN A 23 4.99 -15.00 5.57
N ASN A 24 4.33 -16.10 5.26
CA ASN A 24 3.00 -16.08 4.67
C ASN A 24 1.94 -15.85 5.75
N PHE A 25 0.94 -15.05 5.41
CA PHE A 25 -0.27 -14.93 6.22
C PHE A 25 -1.05 -16.23 6.24
N THR A 26 -1.69 -16.53 7.37
CA THR A 26 -2.83 -17.42 7.36
C THR A 26 -3.99 -16.73 6.62
N ASN A 27 -4.96 -17.50 6.12
CA ASN A 27 -6.13 -16.93 5.46
C ASN A 27 -6.90 -15.97 6.38
N GLU A 28 -6.96 -16.28 7.66
CA GLU A 28 -7.63 -15.46 8.68
C GLU A 28 -6.90 -14.14 8.92
N GLU A 29 -5.58 -14.17 9.12
CA GLU A 29 -4.75 -12.97 9.25
C GLU A 29 -4.87 -12.06 8.01
N ASN A 30 -4.78 -12.64 6.82
CA ASN A 30 -4.91 -11.88 5.57
C ASN A 30 -6.27 -11.18 5.49
N LEU A 31 -7.35 -11.90 5.81
CA LEU A 31 -8.70 -11.33 5.83
C LEU A 31 -8.83 -10.20 6.86
N GLN A 32 -8.28 -10.38 8.06
CA GLN A 32 -8.29 -9.38 9.12
C GLN A 32 -7.56 -8.10 8.69
N TYR A 33 -6.32 -8.20 8.21
CA TYR A 33 -5.54 -7.04 7.79
C TYR A 33 -6.12 -6.37 6.55
N THR A 34 -6.66 -7.14 5.62
CA THR A 34 -7.37 -6.59 4.45
C THR A 34 -8.62 -5.80 4.85
N LYS A 35 -9.42 -6.30 5.79
CA LYS A 35 -10.59 -5.57 6.32
C LYS A 35 -10.17 -4.30 7.04
N MET A 36 -9.14 -4.36 7.88
CA MET A 36 -8.62 -3.21 8.61
C MET A 36 -8.09 -2.14 7.64
N GLY A 37 -7.25 -2.52 6.69
CA GLY A 37 -6.70 -1.62 5.67
C GLY A 37 -7.79 -0.96 4.82
N ASN A 38 -8.79 -1.74 4.37
CA ASN A 38 -9.92 -1.18 3.62
C ASN A 38 -10.70 -0.14 4.42
N ARG A 39 -10.92 -0.37 5.71
CA ARG A 39 -11.61 0.58 6.59
C ARG A 39 -10.82 1.87 6.72
N ILE A 40 -9.53 1.79 7.05
CA ILE A 40 -8.66 2.96 7.24
C ILE A 40 -8.57 3.78 5.96
N VAL A 41 -8.29 3.14 4.82
CA VAL A 41 -8.18 3.84 3.53
C VAL A 41 -9.51 4.48 3.15
N LYS A 42 -10.64 3.79 3.37
CA LYS A 42 -11.97 4.37 3.08
C LYS A 42 -12.23 5.61 3.93
N GLN A 43 -12.00 5.55 5.22
CA GLN A 43 -12.22 6.68 6.14
C GLN A 43 -11.32 7.86 5.76
N SER A 44 -10.04 7.64 5.53
CA SER A 44 -9.09 8.67 5.12
C SER A 44 -9.49 9.32 3.78
N PHE A 45 -9.89 8.51 2.81
CA PHE A 45 -10.32 8.99 1.50
C PHE A 45 -11.63 9.80 1.58
N ASP A 46 -12.62 9.29 2.32
CA ASP A 46 -13.92 9.96 2.47
C ASP A 46 -13.77 11.32 3.18
N THR A 47 -12.92 11.40 4.20
CA THR A 47 -12.61 12.67 4.90
C THR A 47 -11.96 13.68 3.96
N LEU A 48 -10.93 13.28 3.24
CA LEU A 48 -10.26 14.16 2.28
C LEU A 48 -11.23 14.61 1.18
N ARG A 49 -12.02 13.69 0.63
CA ARG A 49 -13.00 13.97 -0.42
C ARG A 49 -14.08 14.94 0.03
N SER A 50 -14.69 14.71 1.19
CA SER A 50 -15.76 15.57 1.70
C SER A 50 -15.25 16.99 1.99
N SER A 51 -14.09 17.11 2.61
CA SER A 51 -13.46 18.42 2.86
C SER A 51 -13.16 19.16 1.57
N LEU A 52 -12.66 18.46 0.55
CA LEU A 52 -12.40 19.02 -0.77
C LEU A 52 -13.70 19.47 -1.46
N GLN A 53 -14.76 18.67 -1.41
CA GLN A 53 -16.06 19.02 -2.00
C GLN A 53 -16.64 20.27 -1.35
N THR A 54 -16.57 20.38 -0.03
CA THR A 54 -16.99 21.57 0.72
C THR A 54 -16.21 22.80 0.26
N THR A 55 -14.88 22.71 0.20
CA THR A 55 -14.05 23.83 -0.25
C THR A 55 -14.37 24.25 -1.68
N ILE A 56 -14.58 23.29 -2.58
CA ILE A 56 -14.98 23.62 -3.98
C ILE A 56 -16.33 24.33 -4.02
N SER A 57 -17.31 23.86 -3.25
CA SER A 57 -18.66 24.44 -3.26
C SER A 57 -18.73 25.84 -2.62
N GLU A 58 -17.94 26.10 -1.59
CA GLU A 58 -17.97 27.36 -0.86
C GLU A 58 -17.00 28.41 -1.41
N GLN A 59 -15.84 27.98 -1.92
CA GLN A 59 -14.72 28.87 -2.22
C GLN A 59 -14.20 28.71 -3.66
N GLY A 60 -14.73 27.76 -4.42
CA GLY A 60 -14.35 27.49 -5.80
C GLY A 60 -13.07 26.64 -5.95
N VAL A 61 -12.80 26.26 -7.21
CA VAL A 61 -11.70 25.32 -7.55
C VAL A 61 -10.32 25.88 -7.22
N ALA A 62 -10.08 27.17 -7.44
CA ALA A 62 -8.78 27.79 -7.15
C ALA A 62 -8.41 27.68 -5.68
N SER A 63 -9.37 27.94 -4.78
CA SER A 63 -9.16 27.78 -3.31
C SER A 63 -8.96 26.32 -2.94
N ALA A 64 -9.62 25.38 -3.62
CA ALA A 64 -9.46 23.96 -3.41
C ALA A 64 -8.05 23.46 -3.72
N ILE A 65 -7.35 24.02 -4.71
CA ILE A 65 -5.95 23.68 -5.01
C ILE A 65 -5.06 24.05 -3.81
N SER A 66 -5.19 25.29 -3.32
CA SER A 66 -4.44 25.75 -2.13
C SER A 66 -4.79 24.93 -0.89
N PHE A 67 -6.08 24.62 -0.70
CA PHE A 67 -6.54 23.76 0.38
C PHE A 67 -5.87 22.38 0.35
N CYS A 68 -5.83 21.72 -0.81
CA CYS A 68 -5.19 20.42 -0.96
C CYS A 68 -3.68 20.48 -0.68
N GLN A 69 -3.01 21.54 -1.10
CA GLN A 69 -1.58 21.70 -0.85
C GLN A 69 -1.24 21.68 0.65
N VAL A 70 -2.09 22.30 1.47
CA VAL A 70 -1.86 22.43 2.92
C VAL A 70 -2.47 21.28 3.71
N ASN A 71 -3.70 20.86 3.36
CA ASN A 71 -4.52 20.01 4.22
C ASN A 71 -4.55 18.55 3.81
N ALA A 72 -4.07 18.20 2.62
CA ALA A 72 -4.20 16.82 2.15
C ALA A 72 -3.43 15.80 3.00
N TYR A 73 -2.27 16.14 3.56
CA TYR A 73 -1.54 15.30 4.49
C TYR A 73 -2.20 15.26 5.88
N PRO A 74 -2.44 16.40 6.55
CA PRO A 74 -3.12 16.37 7.85
C PRO A 74 -4.43 15.59 7.85
N LEU A 75 -5.27 15.73 6.79
CA LEU A 75 -6.51 14.98 6.66
C LEU A 75 -6.31 13.48 6.41
N THR A 76 -5.23 13.11 5.72
CA THR A 76 -4.87 11.71 5.55
C THR A 76 -4.41 11.10 6.87
N ASP A 77 -3.65 11.84 7.65
CA ASP A 77 -2.99 11.39 8.87
C ASP A 77 -3.92 11.34 10.09
N ILE A 78 -5.15 11.86 10.01
CA ILE A 78 -6.15 11.75 11.10
C ILE A 78 -6.34 10.30 11.58
N TYR A 79 -6.19 9.33 10.66
CA TYR A 79 -6.35 7.90 10.95
C TYR A 79 -5.01 7.19 11.18
N ALA A 80 -3.90 7.92 11.18
CA ALA A 80 -2.60 7.39 11.59
C ALA A 80 -2.52 7.28 13.12
N SER A 81 -1.62 6.41 13.61
CA SER A 81 -1.34 6.21 15.02
C SER A 81 0.09 5.72 15.20
N ASP A 82 0.53 5.51 16.42
CA ASP A 82 1.87 4.95 16.71
C ASP A 82 2.14 3.62 16.00
N SER A 83 1.07 2.88 15.65
CA SER A 83 1.15 1.58 14.97
C SER A 83 0.64 1.59 13.53
N VAL A 84 0.12 2.71 13.03
CA VAL A 84 -0.46 2.83 11.68
C VAL A 84 0.10 4.06 10.98
N LEU A 85 0.85 3.83 9.91
CA LEU A 85 1.30 4.87 8.99
C LEU A 85 0.42 4.85 7.74
N ILE A 86 -0.05 6.03 7.31
CA ILE A 86 -0.80 6.19 6.07
C ILE A 86 0.05 6.98 5.10
N ARG A 87 0.18 6.46 3.88
CA ARG A 87 0.95 7.10 2.82
C ARG A 87 0.18 7.07 1.51
N ARG A 88 0.34 8.11 0.71
CA ARG A 88 -0.13 8.16 -0.68
C ARG A 88 1.09 8.18 -1.59
N THR A 89 1.04 7.40 -2.65
CA THR A 89 2.12 7.31 -3.62
C THR A 89 1.57 7.25 -5.05
N ALA A 90 2.36 7.65 -6.03
CA ALA A 90 2.00 7.60 -7.45
C ALA A 90 3.25 7.53 -8.32
N LEU A 91 3.17 6.86 -9.49
CA LEU A 91 4.26 6.85 -10.48
C LEU A 91 4.55 8.26 -11.00
N LYS A 92 3.50 9.06 -11.21
CA LYS A 92 3.59 10.47 -11.62
C LYS A 92 3.23 11.36 -10.43
N TYR A 93 4.13 11.46 -9.48
CA TYR A 93 3.93 12.28 -8.28
C TYR A 93 4.31 13.74 -8.56
N ARG A 94 3.47 14.68 -8.08
CA ARG A 94 3.79 16.13 -8.08
C ARG A 94 4.52 16.55 -6.81
N ASN A 95 4.14 15.93 -5.68
CA ASN A 95 4.82 16.17 -4.41
C ASN A 95 5.92 15.12 -4.21
N PRO A 96 7.19 15.51 -4.03
CA PRO A 96 8.30 14.57 -3.80
C PRO A 96 8.06 13.59 -2.64
N ALA A 97 7.30 13.98 -1.62
CA ALA A 97 6.92 13.10 -0.51
C ALA A 97 6.05 11.91 -0.94
N ASN A 98 5.42 11.98 -2.12
CA ASN A 98 4.63 10.89 -2.72
C ASN A 98 5.45 10.01 -3.66
N LYS A 99 6.78 10.23 -3.76
CA LYS A 99 7.66 9.36 -4.55
C LYS A 99 7.57 7.93 -4.03
N PRO A 100 7.27 6.95 -4.88
CA PRO A 100 7.22 5.54 -4.46
C PRO A 100 8.63 5.03 -4.12
N ASP A 101 8.70 4.11 -3.16
CA ASP A 101 9.83 3.22 -3.01
C ASP A 101 9.73 2.04 -4.01
N ASN A 102 10.74 1.17 -4.04
CA ASN A 102 10.78 0.05 -4.99
C ASN A 102 9.61 -0.92 -4.83
N THR A 103 9.12 -1.12 -3.61
CA THR A 103 7.98 -1.99 -3.33
C THR A 103 6.69 -1.32 -3.80
N GLU A 104 6.49 -0.07 -3.46
CA GLU A 104 5.35 0.74 -3.88
C GLU A 104 5.28 0.85 -5.41
N GLU A 105 6.42 1.06 -6.08
CA GLU A 105 6.50 1.12 -7.55
C GLU A 105 6.03 -0.20 -8.19
N ARG A 106 6.49 -1.34 -7.70
CA ARG A 106 6.03 -2.67 -8.14
C ARG A 106 4.51 -2.83 -7.98
N ILE A 107 3.95 -2.39 -6.85
CA ILE A 107 2.50 -2.46 -6.58
C ILE A 107 1.72 -1.50 -7.50
N LEU A 108 2.24 -0.31 -7.76
CA LEU A 108 1.61 0.64 -8.70
C LEU A 108 1.57 0.06 -10.12
N HIS A 109 2.65 -0.57 -10.59
CA HIS A 109 2.66 -1.27 -11.87
C HIS A 109 1.68 -2.45 -11.89
N PHE A 110 1.56 -3.20 -10.80
CA PHE A 110 0.55 -4.26 -10.69
C PHE A 110 -0.88 -3.68 -10.83
N PHE A 111 -1.20 -2.57 -10.19
CA PHE A 111 -2.50 -1.92 -10.34
C PHE A 111 -2.73 -1.41 -11.77
N ALA A 112 -1.71 -0.83 -12.40
CA ALA A 112 -1.78 -0.39 -13.79
C ALA A 112 -2.09 -1.57 -14.73
N SER A 113 -1.41 -2.70 -14.58
CA SER A 113 -1.63 -3.89 -15.40
C SER A 113 -3.03 -4.48 -15.24
N GLN A 114 -3.63 -4.40 -14.07
CA GLN A 114 -5.04 -4.81 -13.89
C GLN A 114 -5.98 -3.96 -14.76
N LYS A 115 -5.73 -2.65 -14.86
CA LYS A 115 -6.52 -1.74 -15.71
C LYS A 115 -6.28 -2.00 -17.19
N GLU A 116 -5.05 -2.22 -17.60
CA GLU A 116 -4.70 -2.55 -18.99
C GLU A 116 -5.34 -3.87 -19.43
N ASN A 117 -5.49 -4.83 -18.52
CA ASN A 117 -6.19 -6.10 -18.74
C ASN A 117 -7.72 -5.97 -18.64
N GLY A 118 -8.27 -4.76 -18.59
CA GLY A 118 -9.70 -4.51 -18.63
C GLY A 118 -10.44 -4.81 -17.32
N ILE A 119 -9.74 -4.93 -16.19
CA ILE A 119 -10.41 -5.15 -14.90
C ILE A 119 -11.14 -3.87 -14.50
N GLU A 120 -12.43 -3.98 -14.24
CA GLU A 120 -13.27 -2.87 -13.81
C GLU A 120 -12.81 -2.31 -12.45
N ASN A 121 -13.05 -1.01 -12.24
CA ASN A 121 -12.59 -0.28 -11.05
C ASN A 121 -12.99 -0.94 -9.74
N ASP A 122 -14.23 -1.43 -9.65
CA ASP A 122 -14.77 -2.05 -8.43
C ASP A 122 -14.21 -3.46 -8.17
N SER A 123 -13.58 -4.05 -9.20
CA SER A 123 -12.97 -5.38 -9.15
C SER A 123 -11.44 -5.33 -8.99
N LEU A 124 -10.84 -4.15 -8.88
CA LEU A 124 -9.41 -4.02 -8.65
C LEU A 124 -9.02 -4.61 -7.30
N LYS A 125 -8.05 -5.51 -7.33
CA LYS A 125 -7.58 -6.21 -6.13
C LYS A 125 -6.75 -5.27 -5.26
N THR A 126 -6.95 -5.37 -3.96
CA THR A 126 -6.00 -4.83 -2.97
C THR A 126 -4.83 -5.79 -2.77
N VAL A 127 -3.73 -5.29 -2.22
CA VAL A 127 -2.57 -6.12 -1.88
C VAL A 127 -2.29 -5.99 -0.39
N THR A 128 -2.07 -7.13 0.27
CA THR A 128 -1.62 -7.18 1.67
C THR A 128 -0.33 -7.99 1.70
N GLU A 129 0.74 -7.41 2.20
CA GLU A 129 2.06 -8.03 2.27
C GLU A 129 2.65 -7.90 3.67
N ARG A 130 3.40 -8.91 4.10
CA ARG A 130 4.19 -8.86 5.34
C ARG A 130 5.65 -8.59 4.99
N ALA A 131 6.20 -7.50 5.48
CA ALA A 131 7.63 -7.21 5.37
C ALA A 131 8.45 -8.04 6.37
N ALA A 132 9.75 -8.14 6.13
CA ALA A 132 10.68 -8.94 6.95
C ALA A 132 10.72 -8.50 8.41
N ASN A 133 10.45 -7.23 8.71
CA ASN A 133 10.39 -6.64 10.06
C ASN A 133 9.02 -6.77 10.73
N LYS A 134 8.16 -7.67 10.25
CA LYS A 134 6.78 -7.91 10.72
C LYS A 134 5.81 -6.74 10.50
N ILE A 135 6.19 -5.72 9.75
CA ILE A 135 5.27 -4.65 9.33
C ILE A 135 4.32 -5.22 8.27
N ILE A 136 3.06 -4.86 8.39
CA ILE A 136 2.02 -5.23 7.42
C ILE A 136 1.77 -4.03 6.50
N HIS A 137 1.99 -4.23 5.22
CA HIS A 137 1.68 -3.26 4.19
C HIS A 137 0.35 -3.61 3.54
N PHE A 138 -0.55 -2.66 3.51
CA PHE A 138 -1.81 -2.76 2.79
C PHE A 138 -1.86 -1.69 1.70
N TYR A 139 -2.12 -2.10 0.47
CA TYR A 139 -2.18 -1.22 -0.69
C TYR A 139 -3.57 -1.29 -1.33
N LYS A 140 -4.12 -0.13 -1.62
CA LYS A 140 -5.39 0.01 -2.33
C LYS A 140 -5.27 1.06 -3.43
N PRO A 141 -5.68 0.75 -4.67
CA PRO A 141 -5.69 1.73 -5.74
C PRO A 141 -6.72 2.82 -5.45
N ILE A 142 -6.35 4.07 -5.68
CA ILE A 142 -7.26 5.21 -5.67
C ILE A 142 -7.72 5.47 -7.11
N ILE A 143 -9.02 5.33 -7.32
CA ILE A 143 -9.63 5.56 -8.62
C ILE A 143 -10.11 7.00 -8.70
N LEU A 144 -9.64 7.72 -9.71
CA LEU A 144 -10.08 9.09 -9.96
C LEU A 144 -11.57 9.12 -10.28
N GLN A 145 -12.30 9.88 -9.50
CA GLN A 145 -13.72 10.17 -9.74
C GLN A 145 -13.86 11.34 -10.72
N PRO A 146 -15.03 11.55 -11.37
CA PRO A 146 -15.22 12.65 -12.31
C PRO A 146 -14.81 14.02 -11.73
N MET A 147 -15.14 14.28 -10.46
CA MET A 147 -14.74 15.53 -9.80
C MET A 147 -13.22 15.72 -9.69
N CYS A 148 -12.46 14.63 -9.62
CA CYS A 148 -10.99 14.69 -9.52
C CYS A 148 -10.38 15.23 -10.83
N GLY A 149 -11.05 15.00 -11.96
CA GLY A 149 -10.64 15.47 -13.27
C GLY A 149 -10.52 16.99 -13.38
N THR A 150 -11.28 17.75 -12.58
CA THR A 150 -11.19 19.21 -12.53
C THR A 150 -9.79 19.73 -12.21
N CYS A 151 -9.03 18.99 -11.36
CA CYS A 151 -7.68 19.38 -10.95
C CYS A 151 -6.60 18.45 -11.50
N HIS A 152 -6.96 17.17 -11.78
CA HIS A 152 -6.01 16.13 -12.22
C HIS A 152 -6.08 15.86 -13.72
N GLY A 153 -6.97 16.52 -14.47
CA GLY A 153 -7.21 16.27 -15.88
C GLY A 153 -8.14 15.07 -16.12
N ASP A 154 -8.55 14.90 -17.37
CA ASP A 154 -9.36 13.77 -17.81
C ASP A 154 -8.47 12.57 -18.25
N LYS A 155 -9.12 11.47 -18.67
CA LYS A 155 -8.40 10.26 -19.10
C LYS A 155 -7.52 10.47 -20.32
N THR A 156 -7.81 11.47 -21.16
CA THR A 156 -7.07 11.77 -22.39
C THR A 156 -5.90 12.70 -22.12
N ASN A 157 -6.06 13.59 -21.11
CA ASN A 157 -5.07 14.56 -20.69
C ASN A 157 -4.44 14.19 -19.35
N LEU A 158 -4.72 13.01 -18.86
CA LEU A 158 -4.17 12.53 -17.62
C LEU A 158 -2.65 12.52 -17.68
N MET A 159 -2.08 13.59 -17.17
CA MET A 159 -0.71 13.54 -16.67
C MET A 159 0.32 12.93 -17.64
N THR A 160 0.10 13.13 -18.93
CA THR A 160 1.14 13.00 -19.93
C THR A 160 2.06 14.21 -19.92
N THR A 161 1.61 15.27 -19.27
CA THR A 161 2.39 16.48 -19.10
C THR A 161 2.84 16.59 -17.65
N ASP A 162 4.09 16.28 -17.43
CA ASP A 162 4.99 16.78 -16.38
C ASP A 162 4.67 16.43 -14.93
#